data_e32fbeef04f60a946042814578239c2f
#
_entry.id   e32fbeef04f60a946042814578239c2f
#
_cell.length_a   1.000
_cell.length_b   1.000
_cell.length_c   1.000
_cell.angle_alpha   90.00
_cell.angle_beta   90.00
_cell.angle_gamma   90.00
#
_symmetry.space_group_name_H-M   'P 1'
#
loop_
_entity.id
_entity.type
_entity.pdbx_description
1 polymer ?
#
loop_
_entity_poly.entity_id
_entity_poly.type
_entity_poly.pdbx_seq_one_letter_code
_entity_poly.pdbx_strand_id
1 'polypeptide(L)'
;MNGQSESQKVVHLENEVRRLKSAVEELIVLNDLAVAAGKTLEVQDMLDIIVEKSIKAVKAEQGSILLVTEEKESPLKTLIRQADQRSRMMTYRVGSHITGWVLTYQQPLLIEDLATDQRFKATEQEKKEIRSVLCVPIRFQGRLIGILMVTNKKTLEPFTSDDMRLLSIIAAQSGQFIRNSRLQQENLEKKRMEQSLAMAQDIQLSLLPEKVPETKSLEIYSYFKPTDEVGGDYYDYFALGDEQIGVVIADVSGHGPSAALVMTMVKGILHSVTKKFQSPSQVLAEMNGILNDIAPSDMFVTMMFLFFDLKNKMVRYSTAGHNPLLFYDRNVGKCNLVDLRGPALGLTRLSAFKEKDIPLEAGNLLFIYTDGVNEAANEKMEMFEYSRLIQSVEEVSSKQAKEVIEHVKGKLHEFTGKAPQSDDVAMIAVRVLSPESNS
;
A
#
# COMPACT_ATOMS: atom_id res chain seq x y z
N MET A 1 29.14 -68.04 -32.52
CA MET A 1 28.91 -67.26 -31.25
C MET A 1 29.26 -65.76 -31.32
N ASN A 2 30.01 -65.24 -32.31
CA ASN A 2 30.42 -63.82 -32.36
C ASN A 2 29.33 -62.87 -32.88
N GLY A 3 28.39 -63.29 -33.72
CA GLY A 3 27.38 -62.37 -34.33
C GLY A 3 26.29 -61.87 -33.38
N GLN A 4 25.92 -62.58 -32.31
CA GLN A 4 24.95 -62.16 -31.32
C GLN A 4 25.48 -61.07 -30.38
N SER A 5 26.80 -61.10 -30.10
CA SER A 5 27.49 -60.06 -29.25
C SER A 5 27.64 -58.72 -29.98
N GLU A 6 27.87 -58.72 -31.29
CA GLU A 6 27.98 -57.51 -32.09
C GLU A 6 26.61 -56.83 -32.27
N SER A 7 25.53 -57.59 -32.54
CA SER A 7 24.18 -57.08 -32.66
C SER A 7 23.69 -56.45 -31.36
N GLN A 8 24.05 -57.03 -30.18
CA GLN A 8 23.73 -56.45 -28.88
C GLN A 8 24.50 -55.14 -28.61
N LYS A 9 25.75 -55.04 -29.03
CA LYS A 9 26.57 -53.82 -28.91
C LYS A 9 26.03 -52.72 -29.82
N VAL A 10 25.60 -53.01 -31.03
CA VAL A 10 25.00 -52.03 -31.93
C VAL A 10 23.70 -51.49 -31.36
N VAL A 11 22.80 -52.31 -30.86
CA VAL A 11 21.54 -51.88 -30.21
C VAL A 11 21.85 -51.05 -28.95
N HIS A 12 22.84 -51.39 -28.18
CA HIS A 12 23.24 -50.61 -27.01
C HIS A 12 23.79 -49.21 -27.40
N LEU A 13 24.66 -49.13 -28.40
CA LEU A 13 25.17 -47.87 -28.94
C LEU A 13 24.08 -46.99 -29.56
N GLU A 14 23.13 -47.57 -30.30
CA GLU A 14 22.01 -46.83 -30.84
C GLU A 14 21.11 -46.23 -29.75
N ASN A 15 20.86 -46.98 -28.67
CA ASN A 15 20.12 -46.48 -27.52
C ASN A 15 20.88 -45.38 -26.78
N GLU A 16 22.17 -45.50 -26.64
CA GLU A 16 23.02 -44.47 -25.99
C GLU A 16 23.09 -43.21 -26.84
N VAL A 17 23.24 -43.31 -28.16
CA VAL A 17 23.19 -42.19 -29.10
C VAL A 17 21.80 -41.48 -29.04
N ARG A 18 20.72 -42.25 -28.99
CA ARG A 18 19.36 -41.70 -28.86
C ARG A 18 19.23 -40.92 -27.52
N ARG A 19 19.71 -41.50 -26.41
CA ARG A 19 19.70 -40.87 -25.07
C ARG A 19 20.50 -39.59 -25.04
N LEU A 20 21.70 -39.58 -25.63
CA LEU A 20 22.56 -38.39 -25.70
C LEU A 20 21.93 -37.28 -26.58
N LYS A 21 21.34 -37.63 -27.71
CA LYS A 21 20.61 -36.68 -28.56
C LYS A 21 19.46 -36.03 -27.81
N SER A 22 18.64 -36.81 -27.10
CA SER A 22 17.55 -36.28 -26.29
C SER A 22 18.06 -35.33 -25.18
N ALA A 23 19.14 -35.69 -24.50
CA ALA A 23 19.73 -34.81 -23.46
C ALA A 23 20.28 -33.51 -24.05
N VAL A 24 20.88 -33.54 -25.23
CA VAL A 24 21.34 -32.29 -25.90
C VAL A 24 20.15 -31.44 -26.32
N GLU A 25 19.09 -31.99 -26.85
CA GLU A 25 17.87 -31.26 -27.20
C GLU A 25 17.24 -30.61 -25.94
N GLU A 26 17.16 -31.35 -24.82
CA GLU A 26 16.69 -30.84 -23.53
C GLU A 26 17.55 -29.65 -23.08
N LEU A 27 18.88 -29.75 -23.14
CA LEU A 27 19.80 -28.66 -22.75
C LEU A 27 19.67 -27.41 -23.63
N ILE A 28 19.48 -27.58 -24.95
CA ILE A 28 19.29 -26.46 -25.88
C ILE A 28 18.00 -25.69 -25.53
N VAL A 29 16.89 -26.42 -25.30
CA VAL A 29 15.62 -25.77 -24.93
C VAL A 29 15.72 -25.05 -23.60
N LEU A 30 16.39 -25.64 -22.60
CA LEU A 30 16.60 -25.02 -21.29
C LEU A 30 17.47 -23.77 -21.39
N ASN A 31 18.55 -23.83 -22.15
CA ASN A 31 19.42 -22.67 -22.38
C ASN A 31 18.68 -21.53 -23.10
N ASP A 32 17.89 -21.85 -24.11
CA ASP A 32 17.06 -20.88 -24.83
C ASP A 32 16.06 -20.17 -23.92
N LEU A 33 15.40 -20.92 -23.02
CA LEU A 33 14.48 -20.37 -22.02
C LEU A 33 15.22 -19.48 -21.02
N ALA A 34 16.40 -19.91 -20.55
CA ALA A 34 17.20 -19.13 -19.61
C ALA A 34 17.68 -17.79 -20.21
N VAL A 35 18.15 -17.81 -21.47
CA VAL A 35 18.55 -16.60 -22.19
C VAL A 35 17.37 -15.66 -22.40
N ALA A 36 16.21 -16.18 -22.75
CA ALA A 36 14.99 -15.40 -22.93
C ALA A 36 14.53 -14.76 -21.59
N ALA A 37 14.58 -15.54 -20.50
CA ALA A 37 14.25 -15.06 -19.16
C ALA A 37 15.13 -13.90 -18.68
N GLY A 38 16.39 -13.84 -19.12
CA GLY A 38 17.30 -12.74 -18.80
C GLY A 38 17.02 -11.44 -19.54
N LYS A 39 16.21 -11.47 -20.61
CA LYS A 39 15.96 -10.33 -21.50
C LYS A 39 14.61 -9.64 -21.26
N THR A 40 13.65 -10.31 -20.69
CA THR A 40 12.29 -9.79 -20.48
C THR A 40 11.91 -9.76 -19.02
N LEU A 41 11.28 -8.65 -18.59
CA LEU A 41 10.76 -8.44 -17.24
C LEU A 41 9.24 -8.67 -17.18
N GLU A 42 8.57 -8.64 -18.32
CA GLU A 42 7.12 -8.77 -18.36
C GLU A 42 6.70 -10.25 -18.36
N VAL A 43 5.75 -10.58 -17.47
CA VAL A 43 5.20 -11.95 -17.34
C VAL A 43 4.60 -12.41 -18.66
N GLN A 44 3.93 -11.51 -19.39
CA GLN A 44 3.27 -11.82 -20.65
C GLN A 44 4.27 -12.29 -21.73
N ASP A 45 5.36 -11.55 -21.93
CA ASP A 45 6.40 -11.89 -22.90
C ASP A 45 7.06 -13.24 -22.55
N MET A 46 7.25 -13.51 -21.27
CA MET A 46 7.80 -14.78 -20.81
C MET A 46 6.87 -15.94 -21.15
N LEU A 47 5.55 -15.78 -20.95
CA LEU A 47 4.57 -16.81 -21.28
C LEU A 47 4.54 -17.08 -22.79
N ASP A 48 4.63 -16.04 -23.62
CA ASP A 48 4.70 -16.15 -25.08
C ASP A 48 5.91 -16.98 -25.52
N ILE A 49 7.07 -16.69 -24.95
CA ILE A 49 8.31 -17.41 -25.22
C ILE A 49 8.19 -18.90 -24.82
N ILE A 50 7.61 -19.19 -23.65
CA ILE A 50 7.43 -20.56 -23.18
C ILE A 50 6.53 -21.34 -24.13
N VAL A 51 5.41 -20.76 -24.56
CA VAL A 51 4.48 -21.39 -25.51
C VAL A 51 5.16 -21.63 -26.85
N GLU A 52 5.81 -20.61 -27.41
CA GLU A 52 6.53 -20.72 -28.68
C GLU A 52 7.60 -21.81 -28.65
N LYS A 53 8.42 -21.86 -27.61
CA LYS A 53 9.46 -22.90 -27.47
C LYS A 53 8.85 -24.28 -27.28
N SER A 54 7.73 -24.39 -26.55
CA SER A 54 7.01 -25.67 -26.38
C SER A 54 6.46 -26.20 -27.69
N ILE A 55 5.82 -25.36 -28.50
CA ILE A 55 5.32 -25.70 -29.81
C ILE A 55 6.45 -26.25 -30.72
N LYS A 56 7.60 -25.54 -30.71
CA LYS A 56 8.75 -25.93 -31.52
C LYS A 56 9.38 -27.24 -31.05
N ALA A 57 9.56 -27.41 -29.75
CA ALA A 57 10.22 -28.57 -29.15
C ALA A 57 9.49 -29.88 -29.45
N VAL A 58 8.15 -29.93 -29.33
CA VAL A 58 7.36 -31.10 -29.55
C VAL A 58 6.66 -31.13 -30.92
N LYS A 59 6.98 -30.17 -31.80
CA LYS A 59 6.44 -30.01 -33.15
C LYS A 59 4.90 -29.98 -33.17
N ALA A 60 4.32 -29.24 -32.21
CA ALA A 60 2.87 -29.10 -32.11
C ALA A 60 2.32 -28.07 -33.09
N GLU A 61 1.02 -28.14 -33.39
CA GLU A 61 0.30 -27.12 -34.19
C GLU A 61 -0.07 -25.91 -33.34
N GLN A 62 -0.46 -26.15 -32.07
CA GLN A 62 -0.89 -25.10 -31.15
C GLN A 62 -0.38 -25.39 -29.74
N GLY A 63 -0.12 -24.31 -28.96
CA GLY A 63 0.19 -24.36 -27.55
C GLY A 63 -0.56 -23.30 -26.76
N SER A 64 -0.75 -23.55 -25.47
CA SER A 64 -1.37 -22.60 -24.55
C SER A 64 -0.87 -22.78 -23.11
N ILE A 65 -0.88 -21.70 -22.36
CA ILE A 65 -0.68 -21.71 -20.92
C ILE A 65 -1.94 -21.20 -20.24
N LEU A 66 -2.38 -21.96 -19.24
CA LEU A 66 -3.45 -21.58 -18.34
C LEU A 66 -2.84 -21.42 -16.95
N LEU A 67 -3.03 -20.25 -16.31
CA LEU A 67 -2.59 -20.04 -14.94
C LEU A 67 -3.75 -20.23 -13.96
N VAL A 68 -3.43 -20.75 -12.78
CA VAL A 68 -4.37 -20.85 -11.67
C VAL A 68 -4.64 -19.45 -11.13
N THR A 69 -5.91 -19.11 -10.95
CA THR A 69 -6.39 -17.87 -10.31
C THR A 69 -7.05 -18.21 -8.98
N GLU A 70 -7.13 -17.23 -8.09
CA GLU A 70 -7.85 -17.38 -6.81
C GLU A 70 -9.38 -17.27 -6.96
N GLU A 71 -9.86 -16.96 -8.14
CA GLU A 71 -11.30 -16.87 -8.44
C GLU A 71 -11.96 -18.25 -8.35
N LYS A 72 -12.92 -18.40 -7.44
CA LYS A 72 -13.61 -19.68 -7.15
C LYS A 72 -14.43 -20.19 -8.33
N GLU A 73 -14.97 -19.32 -9.17
CA GLU A 73 -15.83 -19.69 -10.30
C GLU A 73 -15.04 -20.08 -11.55
N SER A 74 -13.81 -19.62 -11.71
CA SER A 74 -12.97 -19.91 -12.86
C SER A 74 -11.50 -20.06 -12.46
N PRO A 75 -11.11 -21.21 -11.90
CA PRO A 75 -9.79 -21.41 -11.31
C PRO A 75 -8.65 -21.37 -12.32
N LEU A 76 -8.94 -21.40 -13.62
CA LEU A 76 -7.96 -21.32 -14.70
C LEU A 76 -8.27 -20.18 -15.66
N LYS A 77 -7.33 -19.29 -15.83
CA LYS A 77 -7.36 -18.23 -16.84
C LYS A 77 -6.39 -18.57 -17.98
N THR A 78 -6.90 -18.68 -19.20
CA THR A 78 -6.03 -18.80 -20.39
C THR A 78 -5.38 -17.46 -20.65
N LEU A 79 -4.07 -17.37 -20.48
CA LEU A 79 -3.33 -16.12 -20.72
C LEU A 79 -2.79 -16.04 -22.15
N ILE A 80 -2.31 -17.17 -22.68
CA ILE A 80 -1.71 -17.20 -24.02
C ILE A 80 -2.20 -18.42 -24.76
N ARG A 81 -2.52 -18.20 -26.03
CA ARG A 81 -2.79 -19.23 -27.01
C ARG A 81 -2.12 -18.83 -28.32
N GLN A 82 -1.16 -19.63 -28.75
CA GLN A 82 -0.46 -19.41 -30.00
C GLN A 82 -0.63 -20.60 -30.92
N ALA A 83 -0.84 -20.34 -32.22
CA ALA A 83 -0.73 -21.30 -33.28
C ALA A 83 0.57 -21.09 -34.06
N ASP A 84 1.13 -22.13 -34.64
CA ASP A 84 2.29 -21.97 -35.51
C ASP A 84 1.96 -21.06 -36.68
N GLN A 85 2.88 -20.12 -37.02
CA GLN A 85 2.71 -19.11 -38.08
C GLN A 85 2.32 -19.72 -39.48
N ARG A 86 2.55 -21.00 -39.69
CA ARG A 86 2.19 -21.74 -40.93
C ARG A 86 0.80 -22.35 -40.89
N SER A 87 0.16 -22.40 -39.73
CA SER A 87 -1.19 -22.95 -39.57
C SER A 87 -2.22 -21.86 -39.87
N ARG A 88 -2.94 -21.97 -40.98
CA ARG A 88 -4.07 -21.09 -41.34
C ARG A 88 -5.35 -21.38 -40.56
N MET A 89 -5.31 -22.29 -39.57
CA MET A 89 -6.49 -22.70 -38.81
C MET A 89 -6.76 -21.78 -37.63
N MET A 90 -8.04 -21.48 -37.38
CA MET A 90 -8.50 -20.80 -36.21
C MET A 90 -8.03 -21.51 -34.92
N THR A 91 -7.61 -20.77 -33.91
CA THR A 91 -7.26 -21.34 -32.60
C THR A 91 -8.48 -22.00 -31.96
N TYR A 92 -8.42 -23.33 -31.74
CA TYR A 92 -9.49 -24.09 -31.10
C TYR A 92 -9.28 -24.20 -29.58
N ARG A 93 -10.37 -24.40 -28.84
CA ARG A 93 -10.35 -24.56 -27.39
C ARG A 93 -10.47 -26.02 -26.99
N VAL A 94 -9.56 -26.45 -26.13
CA VAL A 94 -9.67 -27.76 -25.45
C VAL A 94 -10.69 -27.62 -24.31
N GLY A 95 -11.56 -28.60 -24.18
CA GLY A 95 -12.62 -28.58 -23.17
C GLY A 95 -12.11 -28.52 -21.73
N SER A 96 -12.92 -27.95 -20.87
CA SER A 96 -12.60 -27.77 -19.44
C SER A 96 -12.41 -29.11 -18.70
N HIS A 97 -12.94 -30.21 -19.23
CA HIS A 97 -12.80 -31.56 -18.66
C HIS A 97 -11.37 -32.10 -18.74
N ILE A 98 -10.62 -31.76 -19.80
CA ILE A 98 -9.19 -32.13 -19.93
C ILE A 98 -8.32 -31.35 -19.01
N THR A 99 -8.48 -30.01 -18.98
CA THR A 99 -7.74 -29.14 -18.06
C THR A 99 -8.12 -29.38 -16.60
N GLY A 100 -9.38 -29.65 -16.32
CA GLY A 100 -9.88 -30.03 -14.99
C GLY A 100 -9.26 -31.34 -14.47
N TRP A 101 -8.99 -32.32 -15.36
CA TRP A 101 -8.29 -33.54 -14.98
C TRP A 101 -6.87 -33.23 -14.46
N VAL A 102 -6.11 -32.40 -15.20
CA VAL A 102 -4.74 -32.00 -14.78
C VAL A 102 -4.77 -31.18 -13.52
N LEU A 103 -5.78 -30.31 -13.31
CA LEU A 103 -6.00 -29.60 -12.05
C LEU A 103 -6.18 -30.55 -10.87
N THR A 104 -7.02 -31.56 -11.04
CA THR A 104 -7.40 -32.49 -9.96
C THR A 104 -6.26 -33.45 -9.62
N TYR A 105 -5.70 -34.10 -10.63
CA TYR A 105 -4.68 -35.15 -10.41
C TYR A 105 -3.26 -34.60 -10.39
N GLN A 106 -3.05 -33.38 -10.89
CA GLN A 106 -1.75 -32.70 -10.95
C GLN A 106 -0.66 -33.59 -11.60
N GLN A 107 -1.00 -34.37 -12.59
CA GLN A 107 -0.09 -35.24 -13.32
C GLN A 107 -0.08 -34.88 -14.82
N PRO A 108 1.01 -35.19 -15.54
CA PRO A 108 1.02 -35.09 -17.00
C PRO A 108 -0.07 -35.97 -17.62
N LEU A 109 -0.69 -35.45 -18.66
CA LEU A 109 -1.75 -36.13 -19.39
C LEU A 109 -1.40 -36.20 -20.87
N LEU A 110 -1.30 -37.43 -21.39
CA LEU A 110 -1.13 -37.71 -22.78
C LEU A 110 -2.42 -38.32 -23.34
N ILE A 111 -2.95 -37.73 -24.41
CA ILE A 111 -4.09 -38.21 -25.20
C ILE A 111 -3.58 -38.41 -26.64
N GLU A 112 -3.42 -39.64 -27.02
CA GLU A 112 -2.92 -40.03 -28.37
C GLU A 112 -3.94 -39.73 -29.45
N ASP A 113 -5.21 -40.06 -29.20
CA ASP A 113 -6.34 -39.73 -30.06
C ASP A 113 -7.57 -39.40 -29.21
N LEU A 114 -8.02 -38.14 -29.29
CA LEU A 114 -9.16 -37.65 -28.52
C LEU A 114 -10.49 -38.29 -28.93
N ALA A 115 -10.61 -38.74 -30.16
CA ALA A 115 -11.84 -39.36 -30.64
C ALA A 115 -12.09 -40.74 -30.03
N THR A 116 -11.03 -41.46 -29.69
CA THR A 116 -11.07 -42.84 -29.16
C THR A 116 -10.79 -42.91 -27.65
N ASP A 117 -10.33 -41.85 -27.01
CA ASP A 117 -10.00 -41.83 -25.58
C ASP A 117 -11.27 -41.87 -24.72
N GLN A 118 -11.46 -42.99 -23.99
CA GLN A 118 -12.65 -43.23 -23.18
C GLN A 118 -12.68 -42.38 -21.86
N ARG A 119 -11.56 -41.76 -21.49
CA ARG A 119 -11.48 -40.95 -20.28
C ARG A 119 -12.20 -39.60 -20.41
N PHE A 120 -12.37 -39.14 -21.67
CA PHE A 120 -12.91 -37.83 -21.97
C PHE A 120 -14.06 -37.89 -22.96
N LYS A 121 -15.16 -37.20 -22.64
CA LYS A 121 -16.31 -37.06 -23.57
C LYS A 121 -16.09 -35.79 -24.39
N ALA A 122 -15.39 -35.90 -25.49
CA ALA A 122 -15.20 -34.81 -26.44
C ALA A 122 -16.46 -34.57 -27.29
N THR A 123 -16.75 -33.31 -27.58
CA THR A 123 -17.80 -32.94 -28.53
C THR A 123 -17.40 -33.28 -29.94
N GLU A 124 -18.38 -33.40 -30.87
CA GLU A 124 -18.09 -33.69 -32.27
C GLU A 124 -17.22 -32.62 -32.96
N GLN A 125 -17.29 -31.40 -32.48
CA GLN A 125 -16.42 -30.31 -32.94
C GLN A 125 -14.99 -30.51 -32.45
N GLU A 126 -14.80 -30.81 -31.17
CA GLU A 126 -13.49 -31.08 -30.59
C GLU A 126 -12.79 -32.25 -31.28
N LYS A 127 -13.50 -33.33 -31.56
CA LYS A 127 -12.96 -34.51 -32.28
C LYS A 127 -12.50 -34.20 -33.70
N LYS A 128 -13.13 -33.20 -34.36
CA LYS A 128 -12.73 -32.76 -35.70
C LYS A 128 -11.47 -31.86 -35.67
N GLU A 129 -11.35 -31.04 -34.64
CA GLU A 129 -10.29 -30.04 -34.56
C GLU A 129 -9.07 -30.57 -33.81
N ILE A 130 -9.26 -31.39 -32.78
CA ILE A 130 -8.23 -31.86 -31.86
C ILE A 130 -8.05 -33.38 -32.01
N ARG A 131 -6.91 -33.78 -32.55
CA ARG A 131 -6.53 -35.20 -32.69
C ARG A 131 -5.84 -35.69 -31.42
N SER A 132 -4.75 -35.01 -31.01
CA SER A 132 -3.94 -35.40 -29.88
C SER A 132 -3.69 -34.21 -28.95
N VAL A 133 -3.56 -34.50 -27.64
CA VAL A 133 -3.34 -33.49 -26.61
C VAL A 133 -2.24 -33.96 -25.68
N LEU A 134 -1.35 -33.03 -25.33
CA LEU A 134 -0.36 -33.23 -24.28
C LEU A 134 -0.45 -32.08 -23.31
N CYS A 135 -0.79 -32.37 -22.05
CA CYS A 135 -0.89 -31.39 -20.96
C CYS A 135 0.10 -31.75 -19.87
N VAL A 136 0.79 -30.73 -19.35
CA VAL A 136 1.69 -30.89 -18.20
C VAL A 136 1.46 -29.80 -17.15
N PRO A 137 1.49 -30.14 -15.84
CA PRO A 137 1.34 -29.14 -14.80
C PRO A 137 2.60 -28.27 -14.69
N ILE A 138 2.43 -26.96 -14.58
CA ILE A 138 3.48 -26.02 -14.23
C ILE A 138 3.46 -25.88 -12.71
N ARG A 139 4.58 -26.17 -12.04
CA ARG A 139 4.69 -26.14 -10.59
C ARG A 139 5.81 -25.24 -10.13
N PHE A 140 5.62 -24.64 -8.95
CA PHE A 140 6.67 -23.95 -8.21
C PHE A 140 6.63 -24.38 -6.74
N GLN A 141 7.75 -24.91 -6.23
CA GLN A 141 7.85 -25.43 -4.86
C GLN A 141 6.70 -26.39 -4.46
N GLY A 142 6.36 -27.30 -5.38
CA GLY A 142 5.30 -28.29 -5.18
C GLY A 142 3.87 -27.77 -5.40
N ARG A 143 3.63 -26.48 -5.49
CA ARG A 143 2.31 -25.89 -5.77
C ARG A 143 2.06 -25.79 -7.26
N LEU A 144 0.85 -26.14 -7.69
CA LEU A 144 0.40 -25.96 -9.07
C LEU A 144 0.14 -24.46 -9.30
N ILE A 145 0.80 -23.88 -10.29
CA ILE A 145 0.62 -22.48 -10.70
C ILE A 145 0.01 -22.33 -12.08
N GLY A 146 -0.01 -23.42 -12.86
CA GLY A 146 -0.60 -23.41 -14.19
C GLY A 146 -0.53 -24.76 -14.89
N ILE A 147 -0.98 -24.77 -16.14
CA ILE A 147 -0.94 -25.90 -17.05
C ILE A 147 -0.36 -25.43 -18.37
N LEU A 148 0.64 -26.13 -18.86
CA LEU A 148 1.17 -26.00 -20.22
C LEU A 148 0.55 -27.10 -21.07
N MET A 149 -0.06 -26.70 -22.17
CA MET A 149 -0.78 -27.62 -23.05
C MET A 149 -0.38 -27.40 -24.51
N VAL A 150 -0.18 -28.46 -25.22
CA VAL A 150 0.00 -28.48 -26.69
C VAL A 150 -0.97 -29.44 -27.35
N THR A 151 -1.36 -29.15 -28.58
CA THR A 151 -2.34 -29.92 -29.33
C THR A 151 -1.86 -30.16 -30.75
N ASN A 152 -2.19 -31.32 -31.29
CA ASN A 152 -1.93 -31.81 -32.62
C ASN A 152 -0.43 -31.76 -32.99
N LYS A 153 0.15 -32.94 -33.20
CA LYS A 153 1.52 -33.04 -33.73
C LYS A 153 1.52 -32.79 -35.24
N LYS A 154 2.42 -31.97 -35.75
CA LYS A 154 2.54 -31.60 -37.17
C LYS A 154 2.84 -32.79 -38.07
N THR A 155 3.52 -33.80 -37.52
CA THR A 155 3.82 -35.04 -38.25
C THR A 155 2.61 -35.97 -38.43
N LEU A 156 1.43 -35.58 -37.92
CA LEU A 156 0.19 -36.37 -37.89
C LEU A 156 0.25 -37.64 -37.03
N GLU A 157 1.40 -37.93 -36.43
CA GLU A 157 1.59 -38.95 -35.41
C GLU A 157 1.10 -38.46 -34.04
N PRO A 158 0.72 -39.34 -33.11
CA PRO A 158 0.40 -38.97 -31.75
C PRO A 158 1.64 -38.45 -31.03
N PHE A 159 1.44 -37.68 -29.95
CA PHE A 159 2.52 -37.35 -29.01
C PHE A 159 3.03 -38.61 -28.33
N THR A 160 4.33 -38.60 -28.01
CA THR A 160 5.03 -39.75 -27.40
C THR A 160 5.37 -39.45 -25.92
N SER A 161 5.81 -40.51 -25.23
CA SER A 161 6.37 -40.35 -23.86
C SER A 161 7.61 -39.45 -23.83
N ASP A 162 8.41 -39.38 -24.90
CA ASP A 162 9.57 -38.50 -25.01
C ASP A 162 9.11 -37.02 -25.15
N ASP A 163 8.05 -36.77 -25.95
CA ASP A 163 7.44 -35.45 -26.04
C ASP A 163 6.90 -34.98 -24.65
N MET A 164 6.25 -35.91 -23.93
CA MET A 164 5.72 -35.63 -22.58
C MET A 164 6.84 -35.31 -21.59
N ARG A 165 7.95 -36.05 -21.65
CA ARG A 165 9.13 -35.78 -20.82
C ARG A 165 9.72 -34.40 -21.11
N LEU A 166 9.93 -34.08 -22.40
CA LEU A 166 10.48 -32.79 -22.82
C LEU A 166 9.56 -31.62 -22.40
N LEU A 167 8.26 -31.72 -22.61
CA LEU A 167 7.29 -30.72 -22.23
C LEU A 167 7.24 -30.54 -20.69
N SER A 168 7.39 -31.64 -19.92
CA SER A 168 7.45 -31.62 -18.47
C SER A 168 8.68 -30.87 -17.94
N ILE A 169 9.84 -31.04 -18.60
CA ILE A 169 11.06 -30.29 -18.28
C ILE A 169 10.88 -28.80 -18.54
N ILE A 170 10.28 -28.44 -19.70
CA ILE A 170 9.94 -27.05 -20.02
C ILE A 170 9.02 -26.47 -18.94
N ALA A 171 7.95 -27.17 -18.57
CA ALA A 171 6.99 -26.75 -17.57
C ALA A 171 7.62 -26.55 -16.19
N ALA A 172 8.53 -27.43 -15.78
CA ALA A 172 9.24 -27.34 -14.51
C ALA A 172 10.10 -26.07 -14.42
N GLN A 173 10.86 -25.72 -15.47
CA GLN A 173 11.64 -24.50 -15.54
C GLN A 173 10.77 -23.24 -15.68
N SER A 174 9.69 -23.36 -16.46
CA SER A 174 8.73 -22.26 -16.64
C SER A 174 8.11 -21.81 -15.34
N GLY A 175 7.85 -22.72 -14.41
CA GLY A 175 7.31 -22.39 -13.08
C GLY A 175 8.21 -21.42 -12.32
N GLN A 176 9.52 -21.63 -12.36
CA GLN A 176 10.48 -20.73 -11.72
C GLN A 176 10.55 -19.36 -12.39
N PHE A 177 10.57 -19.33 -13.72
CA PHE A 177 10.63 -18.06 -14.47
C PHE A 177 9.38 -17.21 -14.26
N ILE A 178 8.19 -17.81 -14.34
CA ILE A 178 6.92 -17.13 -14.11
C ILE A 178 6.88 -16.53 -12.71
N ARG A 179 7.31 -17.28 -11.69
CA ARG A 179 7.31 -16.79 -10.32
C ARG A 179 8.32 -15.65 -10.09
N ASN A 180 9.53 -15.79 -10.63
CA ASN A 180 10.56 -14.74 -10.53
C ASN A 180 10.11 -13.46 -11.21
N SER A 181 9.53 -13.53 -12.42
CA SER A 181 9.03 -12.37 -13.14
C SER A 181 7.90 -11.67 -12.37
N ARG A 182 6.95 -12.43 -11.81
CA ARG A 182 5.89 -11.86 -10.94
C ARG A 182 6.46 -11.13 -9.73
N LEU A 183 7.39 -11.78 -9.01
CA LEU A 183 8.03 -11.16 -7.85
C LEU A 183 8.80 -9.88 -8.21
N GLN A 184 9.47 -9.86 -9.35
CA GLN A 184 10.14 -8.65 -9.83
C GLN A 184 9.14 -7.54 -10.15
N GLN A 185 8.03 -7.86 -10.80
CA GLN A 185 6.99 -6.89 -11.13
C GLN A 185 6.33 -6.34 -9.84
N GLU A 186 5.93 -7.21 -8.91
CA GLU A 186 5.39 -6.81 -7.59
C GLU A 186 6.37 -5.88 -6.84
N ASN A 187 7.67 -6.20 -6.84
CA ASN A 187 8.69 -5.37 -6.22
C ASN A 187 8.88 -4.01 -6.91
N LEU A 188 8.79 -3.96 -8.25
CA LEU A 188 8.87 -2.71 -8.99
C LEU A 188 7.66 -1.80 -8.73
N GLU A 189 6.46 -2.37 -8.69
CA GLU A 189 5.22 -1.66 -8.36
C GLU A 189 5.27 -1.12 -6.93
N LYS A 190 5.70 -1.96 -5.97
CA LYS A 190 5.90 -1.55 -4.58
C LYS A 190 6.88 -0.37 -4.45
N LYS A 191 8.05 -0.46 -5.11
CA LYS A 191 9.04 0.63 -5.11
C LYS A 191 8.49 1.92 -5.72
N ARG A 192 7.73 1.83 -6.81
CA ARG A 192 7.09 3.01 -7.42
C ARG A 192 6.08 3.65 -6.46
N MET A 193 5.30 2.82 -5.76
CA MET A 193 4.35 3.31 -4.78
C MET A 193 5.05 3.99 -3.59
N GLU A 194 6.10 3.36 -3.04
CA GLU A 194 6.93 3.95 -1.98
C GLU A 194 7.54 5.29 -2.39
N GLN A 195 8.06 5.40 -3.62
CA GLN A 195 8.58 6.67 -4.16
C GLN A 195 7.50 7.75 -4.30
N SER A 196 6.30 7.36 -4.75
CA SER A 196 5.18 8.30 -4.88
C SER A 196 4.70 8.79 -3.52
N LEU A 197 4.64 7.93 -2.51
CA LEU A 197 4.29 8.29 -1.14
C LEU A 197 5.34 9.20 -0.50
N ALA A 198 6.64 8.90 -0.68
CA ALA A 198 7.71 9.75 -0.19
C ALA A 198 7.64 11.17 -0.79
N MET A 199 7.35 11.28 -2.10
CA MET A 199 7.14 12.59 -2.73
C MET A 199 5.90 13.32 -2.17
N ALA A 200 4.81 12.59 -1.91
CA ALA A 200 3.62 13.15 -1.29
C ALA A 200 3.92 13.65 0.13
N GLN A 201 4.74 12.93 0.90
CA GLN A 201 5.21 13.34 2.23
C GLN A 201 6.00 14.65 2.18
N ASP A 202 6.97 14.75 1.25
CA ASP A 202 7.76 15.98 1.10
C ASP A 202 6.86 17.18 0.78
N ILE A 203 5.87 17.00 -0.10
CA ILE A 203 4.89 18.05 -0.40
C ILE A 203 4.07 18.39 0.84
N GLN A 204 3.55 17.40 1.56
CA GLN A 204 2.73 17.62 2.75
C GLN A 204 3.52 18.35 3.87
N LEU A 205 4.76 17.95 4.14
CA LEU A 205 5.62 18.61 5.11
C LEU A 205 5.89 20.06 4.72
N SER A 206 6.02 20.37 3.43
CA SER A 206 6.17 21.74 2.95
C SER A 206 4.90 22.60 3.12
N LEU A 207 3.76 21.97 3.36
CA LEU A 207 2.52 22.68 3.70
C LEU A 207 2.46 23.10 5.17
N LEU A 208 3.20 22.48 6.06
CA LEU A 208 3.29 22.90 7.45
C LEU A 208 4.11 24.20 7.57
N PRO A 209 3.88 25.03 8.61
CA PRO A 209 4.56 26.29 8.75
C PRO A 209 6.06 26.10 9.04
N GLU A 210 6.91 26.70 8.20
CA GLU A 210 8.37 26.69 8.41
C GLU A 210 8.81 27.60 9.56
N LYS A 211 8.04 28.63 9.83
CA LYS A 211 8.39 29.67 10.82
C LYS A 211 7.22 29.97 11.73
N VAL A 212 7.53 30.12 12.99
CA VAL A 212 6.60 30.64 14.00
C VAL A 212 6.58 32.15 13.89
N PRO A 213 5.41 32.83 13.99
CA PRO A 213 5.36 34.31 14.05
C PRO A 213 6.22 34.84 15.18
N GLU A 214 7.13 35.75 14.88
CA GLU A 214 7.97 36.40 15.89
C GLU A 214 7.12 37.37 16.72
N THR A 215 7.15 37.21 18.02
CA THR A 215 6.49 38.10 18.98
C THR A 215 7.30 38.21 20.25
N LYS A 216 7.25 39.42 20.88
CA LYS A 216 7.90 39.64 22.17
C LYS A 216 7.12 39.09 23.36
N SER A 217 5.86 38.73 23.14
CA SER A 217 4.91 38.31 24.17
C SER A 217 4.66 36.82 24.27
N LEU A 218 4.97 36.07 23.22
CA LEU A 218 4.75 34.60 23.15
C LEU A 218 6.01 33.91 22.68
N GLU A 219 6.32 32.78 23.28
CA GLU A 219 7.22 31.76 22.77
C GLU A 219 6.41 30.59 22.35
N ILE A 220 6.50 30.20 21.07
CA ILE A 220 5.73 29.10 20.47
C ILE A 220 6.70 28.06 19.93
N TYR A 221 6.41 26.79 20.21
CA TYR A 221 7.15 25.67 19.64
C TYR A 221 6.20 24.54 19.31
N SER A 222 6.40 23.90 18.17
CA SER A 222 5.60 22.77 17.70
C SER A 222 6.45 21.55 17.40
N TYR A 223 5.80 20.40 17.48
CA TYR A 223 6.33 19.11 17.07
C TYR A 223 5.29 18.38 16.25
N PHE A 224 5.72 17.73 15.19
CA PHE A 224 4.88 16.90 14.33
C PHE A 224 5.63 15.62 13.96
N LYS A 225 4.93 14.49 14.00
CA LYS A 225 5.41 13.21 13.55
C LYS A 225 4.25 12.39 12.99
N PRO A 226 4.19 12.16 11.67
CA PRO A 226 3.16 11.32 11.09
C PRO A 226 3.38 9.86 11.46
N THR A 227 2.31 9.06 11.43
CA THR A 227 2.36 7.61 11.67
C THR A 227 2.68 6.83 10.40
N ASP A 228 2.11 7.26 9.28
CA ASP A 228 2.38 6.74 7.94
C ASP A 228 3.29 7.71 7.16
N GLU A 229 3.55 7.44 5.88
CA GLU A 229 4.29 8.35 5.00
C GLU A 229 3.60 9.72 4.89
N VAL A 230 2.26 9.77 4.94
CA VAL A 230 1.45 11.00 4.95
C VAL A 230 0.36 10.89 6.01
N GLY A 231 0.03 12.01 6.67
CA GLY A 231 -0.88 12.07 7.81
C GLY A 231 -2.10 12.97 7.62
N GLY A 232 -3.05 12.86 8.58
CA GLY A 232 -4.24 13.71 8.66
C GLY A 232 -4.05 14.97 9.50
N ASP A 233 -3.09 14.95 10.42
CA ASP A 233 -2.83 16.05 11.34
C ASP A 233 -2.30 17.31 10.62
N TYR A 234 -2.76 18.45 11.11
CA TYR A 234 -2.36 19.74 10.59
C TYR A 234 -2.22 20.75 11.70
N TYR A 235 -1.24 21.64 11.61
CA TYR A 235 -1.15 22.84 12.42
C TYR A 235 -0.62 24.02 11.59
N ASP A 236 -0.98 25.22 11.99
CA ASP A 236 -0.51 26.44 11.32
C ASP A 236 -0.56 27.68 12.22
N TYR A 237 0.07 28.75 11.73
CA TYR A 237 0.14 30.05 12.39
C TYR A 237 -0.28 31.15 11.42
N PHE A 238 -1.00 32.14 11.93
CA PHE A 238 -1.51 33.25 11.14
C PHE A 238 -1.18 34.59 11.82
N ALA A 239 -0.56 35.49 11.08
CA ALA A 239 -0.55 36.90 11.44
C ALA A 239 -1.91 37.49 11.03
N LEU A 240 -2.74 37.83 12.00
CA LEU A 240 -4.12 38.31 11.78
C LEU A 240 -4.24 39.85 11.87
N GLY A 241 -3.17 40.53 12.29
CA GLY A 241 -3.08 41.98 12.43
C GLY A 241 -1.91 42.36 13.32
N ASP A 242 -1.84 43.65 13.65
CA ASP A 242 -0.84 44.13 14.60
C ASP A 242 -1.10 43.53 16.00
N GLU A 243 -0.13 42.83 16.56
CA GLU A 243 -0.24 42.14 17.85
C GLU A 243 -1.34 41.05 17.93
N GLN A 244 -1.76 40.48 16.77
CA GLN A 244 -2.78 39.43 16.72
C GLN A 244 -2.24 38.20 15.98
N ILE A 245 -2.30 37.04 16.65
CA ILE A 245 -1.77 35.77 16.14
C ILE A 245 -2.85 34.70 16.25
N GLY A 246 -3.08 34.01 15.16
CA GLY A 246 -3.86 32.76 15.12
C GLY A 246 -2.96 31.55 15.24
N VAL A 247 -3.35 30.57 16.04
CA VAL A 247 -2.73 29.25 16.15
C VAL A 247 -3.81 28.21 15.95
N VAL A 248 -3.59 27.27 15.07
CA VAL A 248 -4.53 26.20 14.76
C VAL A 248 -3.86 24.84 14.89
N ILE A 249 -4.62 23.87 15.36
CA ILE A 249 -4.32 22.45 15.25
C ILE A 249 -5.59 21.74 14.81
N ALA A 250 -5.44 20.75 13.95
CA ALA A 250 -6.54 19.96 13.40
C ALA A 250 -6.09 18.52 13.16
N ASP A 251 -7.06 17.63 13.18
CA ASP A 251 -6.89 16.24 12.85
C ASP A 251 -8.04 15.78 11.95
N VAL A 252 -7.71 15.12 10.85
CA VAL A 252 -8.65 14.60 9.86
C VAL A 252 -8.91 13.13 10.15
N SER A 253 -10.16 12.75 10.30
CA SER A 253 -10.58 11.38 10.54
C SER A 253 -9.97 10.39 9.54
N GLY A 254 -9.40 9.29 10.06
CA GLY A 254 -8.69 8.27 9.27
C GLY A 254 -7.21 8.63 9.09
N HIS A 255 -6.49 7.82 8.34
CA HIS A 255 -5.05 7.96 8.15
C HIS A 255 -4.64 7.77 6.68
N GLY A 256 -3.38 8.06 6.37
CA GLY A 256 -2.79 7.86 5.05
C GLY A 256 -3.25 8.85 3.98
N PRO A 257 -3.18 8.49 2.67
CA PRO A 257 -3.34 9.43 1.57
C PRO A 257 -4.69 10.16 1.53
N SER A 258 -5.78 9.51 1.96
CA SER A 258 -7.12 10.13 1.98
C SER A 258 -7.19 11.27 2.99
N ALA A 259 -6.68 11.05 4.20
CA ALA A 259 -6.63 12.07 5.25
C ALA A 259 -5.70 13.23 4.83
N ALA A 260 -4.54 12.94 4.23
CA ALA A 260 -3.61 13.94 3.75
C ALA A 260 -4.20 14.86 2.67
N LEU A 261 -5.05 14.34 1.77
CA LEU A 261 -5.75 15.15 0.78
C LEU A 261 -6.76 16.11 1.42
N VAL A 262 -7.55 15.62 2.40
CA VAL A 262 -8.49 16.45 3.14
C VAL A 262 -7.75 17.50 3.98
N MET A 263 -6.61 17.15 4.61
CA MET A 263 -5.75 18.10 5.31
C MET A 263 -5.29 19.24 4.39
N THR A 264 -4.89 18.92 3.16
CA THR A 264 -4.51 19.92 2.15
C THR A 264 -5.67 20.87 1.81
N MET A 265 -6.89 20.32 1.68
CA MET A 265 -8.11 21.13 1.51
C MET A 265 -8.34 22.04 2.72
N VAL A 266 -8.23 21.51 3.95
CA VAL A 266 -8.36 22.26 5.21
C VAL A 266 -7.40 23.45 5.22
N LYS A 267 -6.13 23.25 4.90
CA LYS A 267 -5.14 24.34 4.80
C LYS A 267 -5.58 25.42 3.81
N GLY A 268 -5.96 25.03 2.59
CA GLY A 268 -6.39 25.99 1.56
C GLY A 268 -7.61 26.82 1.97
N ILE A 269 -8.62 26.17 2.55
CA ILE A 269 -9.83 26.80 3.07
C ILE A 269 -9.46 27.76 4.20
N LEU A 270 -8.71 27.29 5.20
CA LEU A 270 -8.34 28.07 6.38
C LEU A 270 -7.59 29.36 6.00
N HIS A 271 -6.61 29.27 5.10
CA HIS A 271 -5.89 30.45 4.58
C HIS A 271 -6.78 31.47 3.85
N SER A 272 -7.88 31.02 3.25
CA SER A 272 -8.86 31.91 2.61
C SER A 272 -9.80 32.54 3.63
N VAL A 273 -10.25 31.76 4.61
CA VAL A 273 -11.29 32.16 5.58
C VAL A 273 -10.72 33.10 6.65
N THR A 274 -9.53 32.80 7.18
CA THR A 274 -8.89 33.62 8.25
C THR A 274 -8.68 35.07 7.87
N LYS A 275 -8.59 35.39 6.58
CA LYS A 275 -8.48 36.78 6.10
C LYS A 275 -9.79 37.58 6.19
N LYS A 276 -10.93 36.90 6.36
CA LYS A 276 -12.26 37.51 6.33
C LYS A 276 -12.87 37.71 7.70
N PHE A 277 -12.53 36.86 8.66
CA PHE A 277 -13.17 36.80 9.96
C PHE A 277 -12.18 37.08 11.10
N GLN A 278 -12.70 37.75 12.14
CA GLN A 278 -11.91 38.14 13.33
C GLN A 278 -12.26 37.32 14.58
N SER A 279 -13.00 36.23 14.41
CA SER A 279 -13.47 35.40 15.52
C SER A 279 -13.24 33.93 15.18
N PRO A 280 -12.65 33.13 16.09
CA PRO A 280 -12.42 31.70 15.89
C PRO A 280 -13.69 30.91 15.52
N SER A 281 -14.82 31.22 16.17
CA SER A 281 -16.09 30.53 15.91
C SER A 281 -16.63 30.82 14.51
N GLN A 282 -16.46 32.05 14.02
CA GLN A 282 -16.86 32.41 12.65
C GLN A 282 -15.99 31.68 11.60
N VAL A 283 -14.69 31.57 11.85
CA VAL A 283 -13.77 30.80 10.99
C VAL A 283 -14.22 29.33 10.92
N LEU A 284 -14.47 28.69 12.08
CA LEU A 284 -14.92 27.31 12.12
C LEU A 284 -16.30 27.10 11.45
N ALA A 285 -17.22 28.06 11.63
CA ALA A 285 -18.55 27.97 10.99
C ALA A 285 -18.46 28.05 9.47
N GLU A 286 -17.66 28.96 8.92
CA GLU A 286 -17.46 29.09 7.47
C GLU A 286 -16.73 27.86 6.92
N MET A 287 -15.68 27.39 7.59
CA MET A 287 -14.98 26.16 7.22
C MET A 287 -15.92 24.96 7.21
N ASN A 288 -16.77 24.84 8.23
CA ASN A 288 -17.75 23.75 8.30
C ASN A 288 -18.71 23.75 7.10
N GLY A 289 -19.20 24.94 6.72
CA GLY A 289 -20.05 25.08 5.54
C GLY A 289 -19.37 24.59 4.27
N ILE A 290 -18.13 25.04 4.04
CA ILE A 290 -17.35 24.66 2.86
C ILE A 290 -17.02 23.16 2.88
N LEU A 291 -16.55 22.61 3.99
CA LEU A 291 -16.19 21.19 4.10
C LEU A 291 -17.39 20.26 3.89
N ASN A 292 -18.57 20.63 4.41
CA ASN A 292 -19.81 19.86 4.13
C ASN A 292 -20.17 19.82 2.65
N ASP A 293 -19.74 20.79 1.85
CA ASP A 293 -20.04 20.84 0.42
C ASP A 293 -19.04 20.08 -0.44
N ILE A 294 -17.76 19.95 0.00
CA ILE A 294 -16.68 19.44 -0.85
C ILE A 294 -15.93 18.23 -0.30
N ALA A 295 -15.96 17.98 1.02
CA ALA A 295 -15.28 16.82 1.60
C ALA A 295 -16.07 15.53 1.38
N PRO A 296 -15.43 14.35 1.36
CA PRO A 296 -16.11 13.06 1.36
C PRO A 296 -17.03 12.94 2.58
N SER A 297 -18.23 12.37 2.40
CA SER A 297 -19.29 12.32 3.42
C SER A 297 -18.98 11.46 4.64
N ASP A 298 -17.97 10.60 4.56
CA ASP A 298 -17.47 9.71 5.60
C ASP A 298 -16.23 10.28 6.33
N MET A 299 -15.81 11.50 5.96
CA MET A 299 -14.65 12.16 6.57
C MET A 299 -15.08 13.43 7.31
N PHE A 300 -14.48 13.66 8.46
CA PHE A 300 -14.65 14.85 9.28
C PHE A 300 -13.31 15.35 9.79
N VAL A 301 -13.30 16.57 10.32
CA VAL A 301 -12.08 17.22 10.83
C VAL A 301 -12.33 17.71 12.23
N THR A 302 -11.51 17.30 13.18
CA THR A 302 -11.45 17.94 14.49
C THR A 302 -10.50 19.14 14.41
N MET A 303 -10.84 20.25 15.01
CA MET A 303 -10.00 21.47 14.95
C MET A 303 -10.13 22.33 16.20
N MET A 304 -9.01 22.89 16.64
CA MET A 304 -8.97 23.94 17.62
C MET A 304 -8.30 25.18 17.01
N PHE A 305 -8.94 26.33 17.12
CA PHE A 305 -8.41 27.60 16.66
C PHE A 305 -8.32 28.60 17.82
N LEU A 306 -7.10 29.08 18.09
CA LEU A 306 -6.79 30.05 19.11
C LEU A 306 -6.44 31.39 18.46
N PHE A 307 -7.05 32.46 18.94
CA PHE A 307 -6.82 33.82 18.52
C PHE A 307 -6.20 34.61 19.69
N PHE A 308 -4.92 34.89 19.60
CA PHE A 308 -4.18 35.66 20.59
C PHE A 308 -4.29 37.17 20.28
N ASP A 309 -4.89 37.92 21.19
CA ASP A 309 -4.90 39.37 21.19
C ASP A 309 -3.88 39.85 22.24
N LEU A 310 -2.66 40.15 21.79
CA LEU A 310 -1.53 40.48 22.67
C LEU A 310 -1.68 41.85 23.29
N LYS A 311 -2.37 42.76 22.61
CA LYS A 311 -2.68 44.12 23.11
C LYS A 311 -3.60 44.04 24.34
N ASN A 312 -4.64 43.24 24.26
CA ASN A 312 -5.63 43.09 25.34
C ASN A 312 -5.25 41.96 26.31
N LYS A 313 -4.13 41.27 26.10
CA LYS A 313 -3.64 40.12 26.89
C LYS A 313 -4.71 39.04 27.06
N MET A 314 -5.32 38.62 25.97
CA MET A 314 -6.38 37.62 25.94
C MET A 314 -6.10 36.63 24.86
N VAL A 315 -6.48 35.36 25.08
CA VAL A 315 -6.66 34.38 24.01
C VAL A 315 -8.13 33.99 23.96
N ARG A 316 -8.71 34.15 22.78
CA ARG A 316 -10.03 33.61 22.44
C ARG A 316 -9.85 32.31 21.66
N TYR A 317 -10.53 31.28 22.08
CA TYR A 317 -10.46 30.02 21.34
C TYR A 317 -11.83 29.43 21.07
N SER A 318 -11.90 28.65 20.01
CA SER A 318 -13.05 27.84 19.62
C SER A 318 -12.58 26.47 19.20
N THR A 319 -13.40 25.44 19.33
CA THR A 319 -13.10 24.07 18.97
C THR A 319 -14.23 23.42 18.20
N ALA A 320 -13.86 22.58 17.26
CA ALA A 320 -14.73 21.72 16.48
C ALA A 320 -14.39 20.24 16.79
N GLY A 321 -14.84 19.76 17.95
CA GLY A 321 -14.67 18.35 18.36
C GLY A 321 -13.24 17.93 18.68
N HIS A 322 -12.30 18.87 18.80
CA HIS A 322 -10.91 18.58 19.08
C HIS A 322 -10.65 18.34 20.58
N ASN A 323 -9.50 17.75 20.92
CA ASN A 323 -9.05 17.49 22.27
C ASN A 323 -9.07 18.75 23.15
N PRO A 324 -9.31 18.64 24.47
CA PRO A 324 -9.31 19.80 25.38
C PRO A 324 -7.97 20.53 25.40
N LEU A 325 -8.01 21.86 25.47
CA LEU A 325 -6.83 22.68 25.68
C LEU A 325 -6.26 22.41 27.09
N LEU A 326 -4.99 22.09 27.18
CA LEU A 326 -4.29 22.00 28.45
C LEU A 326 -3.70 23.37 28.78
N PHE A 327 -4.19 23.99 29.85
CA PHE A 327 -3.79 25.33 30.30
C PHE A 327 -3.11 25.23 31.66
N TYR A 328 -1.84 25.64 31.72
CA TYR A 328 -1.12 25.83 32.98
C TYR A 328 -1.26 27.28 33.45
N ASP A 329 -1.90 27.44 34.60
CA ASP A 329 -2.03 28.72 35.27
C ASP A 329 -0.87 28.89 36.27
N ARG A 330 0.01 29.85 36.01
CA ARG A 330 1.15 30.11 36.87
C ARG A 330 0.76 30.50 38.31
N ASN A 331 -0.35 31.21 38.47
CA ASN A 331 -0.78 31.67 39.80
C ASN A 331 -1.29 30.54 40.67
N VAL A 332 -1.91 29.54 40.05
CA VAL A 332 -2.40 28.32 40.72
C VAL A 332 -1.32 27.24 40.79
N GLY A 333 -0.36 27.26 39.87
CA GLY A 333 0.72 26.30 39.79
C GLY A 333 0.25 24.91 39.29
N LYS A 334 -0.87 24.83 38.55
CA LYS A 334 -1.48 23.59 38.03
C LYS A 334 -1.96 23.70 36.60
N CYS A 335 -1.97 22.58 35.94
CA CYS A 335 -2.63 22.40 34.65
C CYS A 335 -4.11 22.09 34.82
N ASN A 336 -4.93 22.69 33.97
CA ASN A 336 -6.35 22.44 33.87
C ASN A 336 -6.71 22.09 32.40
N LEU A 337 -7.57 21.12 32.20
CA LEU A 337 -8.19 20.85 30.89
C LEU A 337 -9.32 21.88 30.72
N VAL A 338 -9.19 22.72 29.70
CA VAL A 338 -10.22 23.69 29.34
C VAL A 338 -11.04 23.06 28.21
N ASP A 339 -12.16 22.45 28.59
CA ASP A 339 -13.09 21.79 27.64
C ASP A 339 -14.09 22.80 27.08
N LEU A 340 -14.25 22.80 25.77
CA LEU A 340 -15.24 23.56 25.05
C LEU A 340 -15.81 22.64 23.96
N ARG A 341 -17.02 22.09 24.22
CA ARG A 341 -17.63 21.11 23.32
C ARG A 341 -18.20 21.76 22.08
N GLY A 342 -17.93 21.14 20.91
CA GLY A 342 -18.46 21.47 19.61
C GLY A 342 -18.48 20.25 18.70
N PRO A 343 -19.28 20.22 17.63
CA PRO A 343 -19.24 19.16 16.62
C PRO A 343 -17.97 19.28 15.79
N ALA A 344 -17.44 18.16 15.28
CA ALA A 344 -16.37 18.21 14.29
C ALA A 344 -16.87 18.84 12.96
N LEU A 345 -15.93 19.39 12.18
CA LEU A 345 -16.21 20.00 10.88
C LEU A 345 -16.56 18.90 9.87
N GLY A 346 -17.52 19.18 9.02
CA GLY A 346 -17.95 18.25 7.97
C GLY A 346 -19.02 17.24 8.40
N LEU A 347 -19.30 17.09 9.71
CA LEU A 347 -20.32 16.14 10.19
C LEU A 347 -21.75 16.62 9.96
N THR A 348 -22.03 17.88 10.21
CA THR A 348 -23.36 18.46 10.05
C THR A 348 -23.29 19.88 9.53
N ARG A 349 -24.18 20.22 8.58
CA ARG A 349 -24.17 21.53 7.93
C ARG A 349 -24.53 22.68 8.87
N LEU A 350 -25.42 22.43 9.82
CA LEU A 350 -25.88 23.41 10.80
C LEU A 350 -25.15 23.18 12.14
N SER A 351 -23.98 23.76 12.27
CA SER A 351 -23.17 23.68 13.50
C SER A 351 -22.93 25.10 14.05
N ALA A 352 -23.14 25.25 15.35
CA ALA A 352 -22.77 26.46 16.07
C ALA A 352 -21.53 26.19 16.91
N PHE A 353 -20.50 26.99 16.74
CA PHE A 353 -19.26 26.91 17.49
C PHE A 353 -19.24 27.99 18.59
N LYS A 354 -18.88 27.56 19.80
CA LYS A 354 -18.79 28.45 20.96
C LYS A 354 -17.37 29.00 21.07
N GLU A 355 -17.26 30.16 21.72
CA GLU A 355 -15.97 30.75 22.06
C GLU A 355 -15.77 30.83 23.57
N LYS A 356 -14.53 30.86 23.98
CA LYS A 356 -14.13 31.10 25.36
C LYS A 356 -12.89 32.02 25.38
N ASP A 357 -12.94 33.06 26.21
CA ASP A 357 -11.84 33.96 26.44
C ASP A 357 -11.06 33.52 27.69
N ILE A 358 -9.72 33.50 27.58
CA ILE A 358 -8.79 33.18 28.66
C ILE A 358 -7.82 34.36 28.81
N PRO A 359 -7.68 34.97 29.99
CA PRO A 359 -6.65 36.00 30.26
C PRO A 359 -5.25 35.42 30.09
N LEU A 360 -4.35 36.20 29.50
CA LEU A 360 -2.95 35.84 29.32
C LEU A 360 -2.11 36.55 30.35
N GLU A 361 -1.48 35.80 31.23
CA GLU A 361 -0.53 36.30 32.22
C GLU A 361 0.86 35.71 31.95
N ALA A 362 1.91 36.52 32.23
CA ALA A 362 3.28 36.09 32.04
C ALA A 362 3.59 34.81 32.82
N GLY A 363 4.08 33.82 32.14
CA GLY A 363 4.39 32.49 32.68
C GLY A 363 3.27 31.46 32.51
N ASN A 364 2.08 31.84 32.00
CA ASN A 364 1.07 30.88 31.59
C ASN A 364 1.57 30.06 30.41
N LEU A 365 1.13 28.79 30.31
CA LEU A 365 1.47 27.89 29.23
C LEU A 365 0.18 27.24 28.66
N LEU A 366 0.02 27.35 27.37
CA LEU A 366 -1.03 26.64 26.63
C LEU A 366 -0.38 25.47 25.88
N PHE A 367 -0.93 24.28 26.06
CA PHE A 367 -0.46 23.09 25.38
C PHE A 367 -1.63 22.44 24.61
N ILE A 368 -1.48 22.37 23.29
CA ILE A 368 -2.47 21.84 22.34
C ILE A 368 -1.86 20.63 21.63
N TYR A 369 -2.69 19.63 21.35
CA TYR A 369 -2.20 18.33 20.88
C TYR A 369 -3.32 17.56 20.19
N THR A 370 -2.96 16.66 19.27
CA THR A 370 -3.85 15.70 18.66
C THR A 370 -3.97 14.42 19.50
N ASP A 371 -4.97 13.61 19.22
CA ASP A 371 -5.28 12.42 20.02
C ASP A 371 -4.16 11.36 20.00
N GLY A 372 -3.32 11.32 18.95
CA GLY A 372 -2.12 10.49 18.93
C GLY A 372 -1.16 10.72 20.11
N VAL A 373 -1.35 11.80 20.91
CA VAL A 373 -0.59 12.00 22.17
C VAL A 373 -1.23 11.25 23.33
N ASN A 374 -2.50 11.50 23.62
CA ASN A 374 -3.18 10.91 24.78
C ASN A 374 -3.65 9.48 24.55
N GLU A 375 -3.86 9.08 23.29
CA GLU A 375 -4.25 7.72 22.88
C GLU A 375 -3.07 6.83 22.53
N ALA A 376 -1.83 7.36 22.53
CA ALA A 376 -0.63 6.56 22.34
C ALA A 376 -0.62 5.35 23.27
N ALA A 377 -0.53 4.16 22.69
CA ALA A 377 -0.59 2.90 23.43
C ALA A 377 0.79 2.29 23.65
N ASN A 378 0.97 1.62 24.77
CA ASN A 378 2.15 0.81 25.06
C ASN A 378 1.99 -0.64 24.56
N GLU A 379 3.00 -1.49 24.75
CA GLU A 379 2.97 -2.91 24.35
C GLU A 379 1.84 -3.72 25.03
N LYS A 380 1.24 -3.20 26.11
CA LYS A 380 0.10 -3.80 26.81
C LYS A 380 -1.24 -3.22 26.38
N MET A 381 -1.27 -2.36 25.36
CA MET A 381 -2.45 -1.64 24.90
C MET A 381 -3.05 -0.69 25.94
N GLU A 382 -2.26 -0.22 26.93
CA GLU A 382 -2.65 0.85 27.83
C GLU A 382 -2.37 2.19 27.16
N MET A 383 -3.29 3.14 27.25
CA MET A 383 -3.13 4.48 26.68
C MET A 383 -2.35 5.41 27.59
N PHE A 384 -1.68 6.43 27.03
CA PHE A 384 -0.97 7.46 27.80
C PHE A 384 -1.91 8.30 28.66
N GLU A 385 -3.07 8.63 28.15
CA GLU A 385 -4.17 9.33 28.79
C GLU A 385 -3.84 10.78 29.27
N TYR A 386 -4.87 11.55 29.56
CA TYR A 386 -4.75 12.94 30.02
C TYR A 386 -3.99 13.06 31.34
N SER A 387 -4.10 12.08 32.23
CA SER A 387 -3.44 12.10 33.54
C SER A 387 -1.91 12.19 33.43
N ARG A 388 -1.33 11.35 32.56
CA ARG A 388 0.13 11.35 32.32
C ARG A 388 0.57 12.57 31.52
N LEU A 389 -0.24 13.04 30.59
CA LEU A 389 0.05 14.26 29.84
C LEU A 389 0.08 15.49 30.77
N ILE A 390 -0.92 15.66 31.62
CA ILE A 390 -0.99 16.74 32.62
C ILE A 390 0.27 16.72 33.49
N GLN A 391 0.59 15.57 34.09
CA GLN A 391 1.77 15.42 34.92
C GLN A 391 3.05 15.79 34.15
N SER A 392 3.20 15.30 32.92
CA SER A 392 4.39 15.58 32.10
C SER A 392 4.56 17.06 31.81
N VAL A 393 3.48 17.79 31.55
CA VAL A 393 3.53 19.25 31.33
C VAL A 393 3.80 20.01 32.64
N GLU A 394 3.19 19.59 33.75
CA GLU A 394 3.41 20.22 35.07
C GLU A 394 4.88 20.12 35.54
N GLU A 395 5.54 18.97 35.33
CA GLU A 395 6.94 18.72 35.69
C GLU A 395 7.90 19.77 35.10
N VAL A 396 7.58 20.35 33.96
CA VAL A 396 8.43 21.30 33.22
C VAL A 396 7.71 22.59 32.90
N SER A 397 6.62 22.89 33.60
CA SER A 397 5.75 24.05 33.34
C SER A 397 6.46 25.42 33.43
N SER A 398 7.62 25.53 34.09
CA SER A 398 8.45 26.75 34.16
C SER A 398 9.49 26.87 33.03
N LYS A 399 9.65 25.83 32.20
CA LYS A 399 10.67 25.76 31.15
C LYS A 399 10.22 26.44 29.87
N GLN A 400 11.13 26.60 28.90
CA GLN A 400 10.83 27.13 27.57
C GLN A 400 9.86 26.20 26.80
N ALA A 401 9.10 26.76 25.87
CA ALA A 401 8.12 25.99 25.07
C ALA A 401 8.75 24.76 24.38
N LYS A 402 9.96 24.90 23.87
CA LYS A 402 10.73 23.79 23.29
C LYS A 402 11.05 22.69 24.29
N GLU A 403 11.50 23.06 25.49
CA GLU A 403 11.84 22.08 26.54
C GLU A 403 10.59 21.32 27.01
N VAL A 404 9.41 21.98 27.03
CA VAL A 404 8.13 21.34 27.36
C VAL A 404 7.80 20.28 26.34
N ILE A 405 7.86 20.61 25.05
CA ILE A 405 7.58 19.64 23.96
C ILE A 405 8.56 18.46 24.00
N GLU A 406 9.87 18.73 24.15
CA GLU A 406 10.87 17.65 24.19
C GLU A 406 10.71 16.75 25.43
N HIS A 407 10.29 17.31 26.58
CA HIS A 407 10.00 16.50 27.77
C HIS A 407 8.78 15.60 27.57
N VAL A 408 7.66 16.15 27.08
CA VAL A 408 6.44 15.36 26.80
C VAL A 408 6.74 14.27 25.77
N LYS A 409 7.48 14.59 24.71
CA LYS A 409 7.93 13.63 23.70
C LYS A 409 8.77 12.50 24.33
N GLY A 410 9.68 12.84 25.23
CA GLY A 410 10.47 11.85 25.97
C GLY A 410 9.62 10.92 26.83
N LYS A 411 8.67 11.47 27.58
CA LYS A 411 7.71 10.70 28.40
C LYS A 411 6.83 9.78 27.56
N LEU A 412 6.36 10.29 26.41
CA LEU A 412 5.57 9.51 25.46
C LEU A 412 6.37 8.32 24.92
N HIS A 413 7.62 8.57 24.51
CA HIS A 413 8.52 7.52 24.03
C HIS A 413 8.87 6.49 25.11
N GLU A 414 9.12 6.92 26.34
CA GLU A 414 9.36 6.03 27.49
C GLU A 414 8.15 5.13 27.76
N PHE A 415 6.94 5.68 27.67
CA PHE A 415 5.70 4.96 27.91
C PHE A 415 5.37 3.97 26.81
N THR A 416 5.48 4.35 25.54
CA THR A 416 5.16 3.50 24.40
C THR A 416 6.19 2.38 24.17
N GLY A 417 7.45 2.59 24.55
CA GLY A 417 8.50 1.61 24.40
C GLY A 417 8.72 1.21 22.95
N LYS A 418 8.50 -0.07 22.65
CA LYS A 418 8.61 -0.64 21.28
C LYS A 418 7.27 -0.75 20.54
N ALA A 419 6.18 -0.31 21.14
CA ALA A 419 4.89 -0.32 20.46
C ALA A 419 4.94 0.59 19.22
N PRO A 420 4.38 0.16 18.08
CA PRO A 420 4.30 1.01 16.90
C PRO A 420 3.42 2.23 17.19
N GLN A 421 3.75 3.36 16.60
CA GLN A 421 2.88 4.53 16.64
C GLN A 421 1.57 4.19 15.90
N SER A 422 0.43 4.50 16.51
CA SER A 422 -0.90 4.17 15.98
C SER A 422 -1.55 5.33 15.24
N ASP A 423 -1.16 6.56 15.55
CA ASP A 423 -1.73 7.76 14.96
C ASP A 423 -0.69 8.87 14.83
N ASP A 424 -1.01 9.92 14.06
CA ASP A 424 -0.19 11.11 13.92
C ASP A 424 -0.03 11.80 15.28
N VAL A 425 1.10 12.43 15.51
CA VAL A 425 1.39 13.16 16.76
C VAL A 425 1.72 14.60 16.43
N ALA A 426 0.82 15.51 16.75
CA ALA A 426 1.07 16.93 16.69
C ALA A 426 0.95 17.58 18.10
N MET A 427 1.88 18.45 18.43
CA MET A 427 1.90 19.17 19.71
C MET A 427 2.35 20.61 19.48
N ILE A 428 1.70 21.56 20.14
CA ILE A 428 2.11 22.97 20.16
C ILE A 428 2.11 23.45 21.61
N ALA A 429 3.22 24.03 22.03
CA ALA A 429 3.35 24.74 23.33
C ALA A 429 3.43 26.23 23.05
N VAL A 430 2.60 27.00 23.72
CA VAL A 430 2.58 28.46 23.68
C VAL A 430 2.80 29.02 25.10
N ARG A 431 3.94 29.63 25.32
CA ARG A 431 4.28 30.28 26.61
C ARG A 431 4.09 31.77 26.51
N VAL A 432 3.43 32.34 27.51
CA VAL A 432 3.30 33.80 27.67
C VAL A 432 4.55 34.34 28.33
N LEU A 433 5.25 35.26 27.64
CA LEU A 433 6.47 35.91 28.14
C LEU A 433 6.16 37.15 28.95
N SER A 434 7.06 37.50 29.88
CA SER A 434 7.01 38.80 30.55
C SER A 434 7.58 39.88 29.62
N PRO A 435 7.05 41.10 29.63
CA PRO A 435 7.56 42.19 28.81
C PRO A 435 9.06 42.57 29.06
N GLU A 436 9.63 42.08 30.14
CA GLU A 436 11.00 42.40 30.57
C GLU A 436 12.06 41.36 30.24
N SER A 437 11.69 40.25 29.60
CA SER A 437 12.62 39.12 29.34
C SER A 437 13.47 39.25 28.07
N ASN A 438 13.53 40.44 27.46
CA ASN A 438 14.44 40.73 26.34
C ASN A 438 15.44 41.83 26.73
N SER A 439 16.42 41.44 27.57
CA SER A 439 17.66 42.22 27.75
C SER A 439 18.82 41.36 27.28
#